data_0255e933bfa22959dbd9ab44c75d17a5
#
_entry.id   0255e933bfa22959dbd9ab44c75d17a5
#
_cell.length_a   1.000
_cell.length_b   1.000
_cell.length_c   1.000
_cell.angle_alpha   90.00
_cell.angle_beta   90.00
_cell.angle_gamma   90.00
#
_symmetry.space_group_name_H-M   'P 1'
#
loop_
_entity.id
_entity.type
_entity.pdbx_description
1 polymer ?
#
loop_
_entity_poly.entity_id
_entity_poly.type
_entity_poly.pdbx_seq_one_letter_code
_entity_poly.pdbx_strand_id
1 'polypeptide(L)'
;VALLGNPDMIILDDPFSGLDKEECEHLLSVLTYLHEMNHTTLLISGQDYTLLSRLASQYGVMADGKLLCELTAGELKESCQRCIKIRTPQLERAITILSQRFPDFEVLDHDLIRIFHRNDQSGEINTLLVHSGIEVSEIWLAGMEPTDYLLKMTGGAKSDPDDTK
;
A
#
# COMPACT_ATOMS: atom_id res chain seq x y z
N VAL A 1 -23.82 21.44 10.85
CA VAL A 1 -23.74 21.70 12.30
C VAL A 1 -22.29 21.51 12.79
N ALA A 2 -21.59 20.44 12.42
CA ALA A 2 -20.22 20.14 12.88
C ALA A 2 -19.17 21.22 12.54
N LEU A 3 -19.44 22.08 11.56
CA LEU A 3 -18.53 23.14 11.08
C LEU A 3 -18.77 24.49 11.78
N LEU A 4 -19.79 24.59 12.62
CA LEU A 4 -20.09 25.84 13.34
C LEU A 4 -19.07 26.07 14.46
N GLY A 5 -18.42 27.24 14.48
CA GLY A 5 -17.50 27.62 15.54
C GLY A 5 -16.02 27.39 15.28
N ASN A 6 -15.65 27.03 14.03
CA ASN A 6 -14.25 26.77 13.63
C ASN A 6 -13.52 25.82 14.60
N PRO A 7 -13.93 24.54 14.67
CA PRO A 7 -13.38 23.60 15.64
C PRO A 7 -11.94 23.20 15.31
N ASP A 8 -11.15 22.92 16.34
CA ASP A 8 -9.78 22.38 16.18
C ASP A 8 -9.80 20.92 15.70
N MET A 9 -10.88 20.18 15.97
CA MET A 9 -11.05 18.79 15.58
C MET A 9 -12.47 18.49 15.13
N ILE A 10 -12.60 17.69 14.07
CA ILE A 10 -13.88 17.19 13.54
C ILE A 10 -13.82 15.67 13.47
N ILE A 11 -14.86 15.03 14.00
CA ILE A 11 -15.05 13.59 13.95
C ILE A 11 -16.24 13.29 13.03
N LEU A 12 -16.02 12.49 12.00
CA LEU A 12 -17.03 12.12 11.02
C LEU A 12 -17.11 10.59 10.91
N ASP A 13 -18.30 10.07 11.09
CA ASP A 13 -18.58 8.64 10.97
C ASP A 13 -19.25 8.36 9.61
N ASP A 14 -18.52 7.65 8.74
CA ASP A 14 -18.90 7.25 7.38
C ASP A 14 -19.54 8.39 6.54
N PRO A 15 -18.91 9.58 6.46
CA PRO A 15 -19.54 10.78 5.91
C PRO A 15 -19.81 10.72 4.40
N PHE A 16 -19.22 9.77 3.69
CA PHE A 16 -19.39 9.59 2.24
C PHE A 16 -20.52 8.61 1.89
N SER A 17 -21.07 7.93 2.89
CA SER A 17 -22.13 6.94 2.70
C SER A 17 -23.40 7.59 2.17
N GLY A 18 -23.92 7.05 1.07
CA GLY A 18 -25.17 7.52 0.45
C GLY A 18 -25.05 8.79 -0.39
N LEU A 19 -23.84 9.37 -0.51
CA LEU A 19 -23.58 10.52 -1.38
C LEU A 19 -23.30 10.05 -2.81
N ASP A 20 -23.69 10.86 -3.79
CA ASP A 20 -23.28 10.66 -5.16
C ASP A 20 -21.82 11.16 -5.37
N LYS A 21 -21.30 10.95 -6.59
CA LYS A 21 -19.91 11.32 -6.89
C LYS A 21 -19.65 12.82 -6.77
N GLU A 22 -20.59 13.66 -7.17
CA GLU A 22 -20.45 15.12 -7.12
C GLU A 22 -20.48 15.61 -5.67
N GLU A 23 -21.39 15.06 -4.87
CA GLU A 23 -21.49 15.33 -3.44
C GLU A 23 -20.23 14.90 -2.68
N CYS A 24 -19.66 13.71 -3.00
CA CYS A 24 -18.39 13.25 -2.43
C CYS A 24 -17.25 14.21 -2.77
N GLU A 25 -17.11 14.66 -4.02
CA GLU A 25 -16.08 15.62 -4.43
C GLU A 25 -16.26 16.96 -3.71
N HIS A 26 -17.48 17.42 -3.56
CA HIS A 26 -17.76 18.66 -2.81
C HIS A 26 -17.36 18.53 -1.35
N LEU A 27 -17.76 17.45 -0.68
CA LEU A 27 -17.40 17.20 0.71
C LEU A 27 -15.88 17.08 0.90
N LEU A 28 -15.20 16.36 0.01
CA LEU A 28 -13.73 16.26 0.03
C LEU A 28 -13.07 17.63 -0.06
N SER A 29 -13.55 18.50 -0.97
CA SER A 29 -12.99 19.84 -1.13
C SER A 29 -13.14 20.70 0.12
N VAL A 30 -14.29 20.59 0.80
CA VAL A 30 -14.55 21.29 2.07
C VAL A 30 -13.64 20.78 3.18
N LEU A 31 -13.49 19.45 3.31
CA LEU A 31 -12.64 18.84 4.34
C LEU A 31 -11.15 19.16 4.11
N THR A 32 -10.70 19.13 2.86
CA THR A 32 -9.35 19.55 2.48
C THR A 32 -9.10 21.01 2.88
N TYR A 33 -10.02 21.90 2.55
CA TYR A 33 -9.92 23.32 2.91
C TYR A 33 -9.79 23.51 4.42
N LEU A 34 -10.64 22.83 5.21
CA LEU A 34 -10.60 22.93 6.67
C LEU A 34 -9.28 22.43 7.24
N HIS A 35 -8.75 21.34 6.71
CA HIS A 35 -7.47 20.79 7.15
C HIS A 35 -6.31 21.71 6.79
N GLU A 36 -6.22 22.17 5.53
CA GLU A 36 -5.08 22.93 5.02
C GLU A 36 -5.08 24.37 5.52
N MET A 37 -6.24 25.04 5.51
CA MET A 37 -6.34 26.45 5.79
C MET A 37 -6.61 26.76 7.27
N ASN A 38 -7.42 25.93 7.93
CA ASN A 38 -7.78 26.14 9.33
C ASN A 38 -6.99 25.24 10.29
N HIS A 39 -6.14 24.35 9.77
CA HIS A 39 -5.37 23.36 10.54
C HIS A 39 -6.26 22.46 11.41
N THR A 40 -7.52 22.24 10.97
CA THR A 40 -8.46 21.36 11.66
C THR A 40 -7.98 19.91 11.58
N THR A 41 -7.94 19.23 12.72
CA THR A 41 -7.70 17.78 12.77
C THR A 41 -8.95 17.04 12.34
N LEU A 42 -8.82 16.13 11.38
CA LEU A 42 -9.94 15.33 10.88
C LEU A 42 -9.78 13.88 11.34
N LEU A 43 -10.79 13.33 12.01
CA LEU A 43 -10.94 11.91 12.27
C LEU A 43 -12.14 11.39 11.49
N ILE A 44 -11.90 10.55 10.49
CA ILE A 44 -12.95 10.11 9.55
C ILE A 44 -12.98 8.58 9.53
N SER A 45 -14.13 7.99 9.82
CA SER A 45 -14.36 6.57 9.54
C SER A 45 -14.92 6.39 8.13
N GLY A 46 -14.71 5.23 7.53
CA GLY A 46 -15.27 4.86 6.22
C GLY A 46 -14.71 3.57 5.68
N GLN A 47 -15.36 3.05 4.65
CA GLN A 47 -14.98 1.80 3.99
C GLN A 47 -14.32 2.03 2.62
N ASP A 48 -14.49 3.20 2.03
CA ASP A 48 -13.92 3.56 0.74
C ASP A 48 -12.51 4.16 0.91
N TYR A 49 -11.50 3.30 0.76
CA TYR A 49 -10.11 3.74 0.78
C TYR A 49 -9.80 4.81 -0.28
N THR A 50 -10.43 4.75 -1.45
CA THR A 50 -10.14 5.69 -2.56
C THR A 50 -10.47 7.13 -2.17
N LEU A 51 -11.58 7.34 -1.47
CA LEU A 51 -11.95 8.65 -0.95
C LEU A 51 -11.08 9.04 0.24
N LEU A 52 -10.90 8.14 1.22
CA LEU A 52 -10.11 8.41 2.43
C LEU A 52 -8.66 8.73 2.12
N SER A 53 -8.06 8.08 1.13
CA SER A 53 -6.64 8.27 0.76
C SER A 53 -6.31 9.66 0.23
N ARG A 54 -7.32 10.44 -0.11
CA ARG A 54 -7.14 11.83 -0.58
C ARG A 54 -6.98 12.83 0.58
N LEU A 55 -7.34 12.42 1.80
CA LEU A 55 -7.30 13.25 2.99
C LEU A 55 -6.37 12.70 4.07
N ALA A 56 -6.32 11.37 4.21
CA ALA A 56 -5.69 10.72 5.34
C ALA A 56 -4.16 10.70 5.23
N SER A 57 -3.49 11.16 6.28
CA SER A 57 -2.05 10.97 6.51
C SER A 57 -1.74 9.73 7.34
N GLN A 58 -2.73 9.27 8.14
CA GLN A 58 -2.64 8.09 9.00
C GLN A 58 -3.92 7.27 8.90
N TYR A 59 -3.79 5.96 9.05
CA TYR A 59 -4.88 4.99 9.02
C TYR A 59 -4.89 4.15 10.28
N GLY A 60 -6.07 4.00 10.88
CA GLY A 60 -6.36 2.99 11.87
C GLY A 60 -7.24 1.90 11.24
N VAL A 61 -6.74 0.68 11.15
CA VAL A 61 -7.49 -0.45 10.58
C VAL A 61 -8.25 -1.16 11.69
N MET A 62 -9.56 -1.23 11.57
CA MET A 62 -10.44 -1.83 12.58
C MET A 62 -11.20 -3.03 12.03
N ALA A 63 -11.32 -4.08 12.84
CA ALA A 63 -12.23 -5.19 12.61
C ALA A 63 -12.77 -5.71 13.95
N ASP A 64 -14.00 -6.16 13.95
CA ASP A 64 -14.69 -6.73 15.14
C ASP A 64 -14.57 -5.86 16.41
N GLY A 65 -14.65 -4.52 16.23
CA GLY A 65 -14.56 -3.55 17.32
C GLY A 65 -13.15 -3.38 17.91
N LYS A 66 -12.11 -3.90 17.25
CA LYS A 66 -10.71 -3.79 17.68
C LYS A 66 -9.88 -3.05 16.66
N LEU A 67 -8.96 -2.22 17.12
CA LEU A 67 -7.92 -1.63 16.30
C LEU A 67 -6.86 -2.72 16.03
N LEU A 68 -6.69 -3.12 14.77
CA LEU A 68 -5.75 -4.15 14.36
C LEU A 68 -4.34 -3.60 14.19
N CYS A 69 -4.24 -2.44 13.55
CA CYS A 69 -2.97 -1.74 13.35
C CYS A 69 -3.21 -0.25 13.07
N GLU A 70 -2.15 0.52 13.25
CA GLU A 70 -2.02 1.90 12.79
C GLU A 70 -0.85 1.98 11.82
N LEU A 71 -1.02 2.75 10.73
CA LEU A 71 0.02 2.96 9.73
C LEU A 71 -0.14 4.34 9.08
N THR A 72 0.95 4.92 8.68
CA THR A 72 0.97 6.12 7.88
C THR A 72 0.62 5.83 6.42
N ALA A 73 0.24 6.85 5.66
CA ALA A 73 0.02 6.73 4.22
C ALA A 73 1.29 6.27 3.48
N GLY A 74 2.48 6.64 3.98
CA GLY A 74 3.77 6.19 3.47
C GLY A 74 3.98 4.69 3.66
N GLU A 75 3.82 4.19 4.90
CA GLU A 75 3.95 2.77 5.24
C GLU A 75 2.95 1.89 4.47
N LEU A 76 1.70 2.36 4.32
CA LEU A 76 0.71 1.68 3.52
C LEU A 76 1.15 1.58 2.05
N LYS A 77 1.62 2.68 1.48
CA LYS A 77 2.10 2.73 0.11
C LYS A 77 3.30 1.80 -0.10
N GLU A 78 4.26 1.79 0.81
CA GLU A 78 5.43 0.90 0.76
C GLU A 78 5.02 -0.57 0.85
N SER A 79 4.08 -0.90 1.75
CA SER A 79 3.55 -2.26 1.92
C SER A 79 2.82 -2.77 0.68
N CYS A 80 2.19 -1.86 -0.07
CA CYS A 80 1.42 -2.17 -1.27
C CYS A 80 2.24 -2.07 -2.56
N GLN A 81 3.46 -1.54 -2.49
CA GLN A 81 4.27 -1.25 -3.68
C GLN A 81 4.52 -2.52 -4.50
N ARG A 82 4.19 -2.44 -5.79
CA ARG A 82 4.47 -3.53 -6.73
C ARG A 82 5.98 -3.73 -6.86
N CYS A 83 6.40 -4.95 -6.70
CA CYS A 83 7.79 -5.35 -6.80
C CYS A 83 7.93 -6.76 -7.36
N ILE A 84 9.12 -7.09 -7.82
CA ILE A 84 9.50 -8.45 -8.19
C ILE A 84 10.34 -9.00 -7.04
N LYS A 85 9.93 -10.13 -6.49
CA LYS A 85 10.72 -10.87 -5.50
C LYS A 85 11.45 -12.02 -6.17
N ILE A 86 12.70 -12.20 -5.77
CA ILE A 86 13.60 -13.20 -6.33
C ILE A 86 14.26 -13.93 -5.18
N ARG A 87 14.15 -15.26 -5.18
CA ARG A 87 14.90 -16.11 -4.27
C ARG A 87 16.04 -16.80 -5.01
N THR A 88 17.25 -16.66 -4.48
CA THR A 88 18.47 -17.25 -5.06
C THR A 88 19.47 -17.61 -3.98
N PRO A 89 20.09 -18.81 -4.05
CA PRO A 89 21.18 -19.16 -3.13
C PRO A 89 22.48 -18.39 -3.37
N GLN A 90 22.57 -17.63 -4.48
CA GLN A 90 23.76 -16.90 -4.90
C GLN A 90 23.56 -15.39 -4.80
N LEU A 91 23.08 -14.92 -3.64
CA LEU A 91 22.63 -13.54 -3.38
C LEU A 91 23.65 -12.49 -3.84
N GLU A 92 24.92 -12.57 -3.39
CA GLU A 92 25.95 -11.57 -3.67
C GLU A 92 26.22 -11.40 -5.17
N ARG A 93 26.25 -12.52 -5.89
CA ARG A 93 26.44 -12.51 -7.36
C ARG A 93 25.22 -11.92 -8.07
N ALA A 94 24.01 -12.25 -7.59
CA ALA A 94 22.77 -11.71 -8.12
C ALA A 94 22.73 -10.19 -7.95
N ILE A 95 23.05 -9.68 -6.76
CA ILE A 95 23.12 -8.24 -6.47
C ILE A 95 24.09 -7.53 -7.42
N THR A 96 25.28 -8.09 -7.63
CA THR A 96 26.31 -7.49 -8.52
C THR A 96 25.79 -7.31 -9.95
N ILE A 97 25.00 -8.27 -10.43
CA ILE A 97 24.44 -8.22 -11.79
C ILE A 97 23.22 -7.30 -11.85
N LEU A 98 22.32 -7.41 -10.87
CA LEU A 98 21.10 -6.63 -10.82
C LEU A 98 21.35 -5.14 -10.63
N SER A 99 22.31 -4.76 -9.80
CA SER A 99 22.65 -3.36 -9.50
C SER A 99 23.05 -2.53 -10.73
N GLN A 100 23.56 -3.19 -11.77
CA GLN A 100 23.96 -2.52 -13.03
C GLN A 100 22.75 -2.06 -13.86
N ARG A 101 21.62 -2.73 -13.75
CA ARG A 101 20.45 -2.49 -14.60
C ARG A 101 19.17 -2.15 -13.84
N PHE A 102 19.08 -2.62 -12.60
CA PHE A 102 17.94 -2.43 -11.69
C PHE A 102 18.45 -1.88 -10.36
N PRO A 103 18.73 -0.57 -10.27
CA PRO A 103 19.35 0.04 -9.09
C PRO A 103 18.42 0.08 -7.87
N ASP A 104 17.09 0.08 -8.11
CA ASP A 104 16.09 0.17 -7.03
C ASP A 104 15.75 -1.23 -6.53
N PHE A 105 16.57 -1.76 -5.65
CA PHE A 105 16.34 -3.06 -5.02
C PHE A 105 16.64 -3.02 -3.52
N GLU A 106 16.09 -3.97 -2.82
CA GLU A 106 16.37 -4.25 -1.40
C GLU A 106 16.66 -5.74 -1.19
N VAL A 107 17.54 -6.01 -0.24
CA VAL A 107 17.78 -7.35 0.27
C VAL A 107 16.91 -7.55 1.50
N LEU A 108 15.96 -8.50 1.43
CA LEU A 108 15.03 -8.79 2.51
C LEU A 108 15.55 -9.87 3.47
N ASP A 109 16.30 -10.84 2.92
CA ASP A 109 16.83 -11.97 3.67
C ASP A 109 18.11 -12.49 2.98
N HIS A 110 18.75 -13.51 3.58
CA HIS A 110 19.99 -14.12 3.08
C HIS A 110 19.89 -14.73 1.67
N ASP A 111 18.69 -14.97 1.15
CA ASP A 111 18.42 -15.54 -0.16
C ASP A 111 17.35 -14.77 -0.97
N LEU A 112 16.83 -13.65 -0.43
CA LEU A 112 15.66 -12.96 -0.96
C LEU A 112 15.95 -11.51 -1.32
N ILE A 113 15.73 -11.15 -2.60
CA ILE A 113 15.83 -9.80 -3.13
C ILE A 113 14.45 -9.30 -3.53
N ARG A 114 14.19 -8.02 -3.29
CA ARG A 114 13.03 -7.28 -3.78
C ARG A 114 13.49 -6.19 -4.74
N ILE A 115 12.93 -6.15 -5.95
CA ILE A 115 13.21 -5.14 -6.97
C ILE A 115 11.94 -4.32 -7.19
N PHE A 116 12.06 -3.00 -7.03
CA PHE A 116 10.96 -2.08 -7.28
C PHE A 116 10.92 -1.74 -8.77
N HIS A 117 9.83 -2.11 -9.43
CA HIS A 117 9.67 -1.81 -10.85
C HIS A 117 8.21 -1.52 -11.22
N ARG A 118 8.02 -0.58 -12.16
CA ARG A 118 6.68 -0.15 -12.61
C ARG A 118 6.01 -1.14 -13.56
N ASN A 119 6.79 -1.97 -14.23
CA ASN A 119 6.30 -2.95 -15.22
C ASN A 119 6.73 -4.35 -14.83
N ASP A 120 5.96 -5.36 -15.26
CA ASP A 120 6.37 -6.74 -15.12
C ASP A 120 7.57 -7.05 -16.03
N GLN A 121 8.75 -7.06 -15.44
CA GLN A 121 10.01 -7.42 -16.07
C GLN A 121 10.58 -8.73 -15.49
N SER A 122 9.77 -9.52 -14.84
CA SER A 122 10.18 -10.78 -14.24
C SER A 122 10.87 -11.70 -15.24
N GLY A 123 10.37 -11.78 -16.47
CA GLY A 123 10.99 -12.55 -17.56
C GLY A 123 12.37 -12.02 -17.96
N GLU A 124 12.55 -10.70 -18.05
CA GLU A 124 13.83 -10.08 -18.39
C GLU A 124 14.87 -10.31 -17.29
N ILE A 125 14.47 -10.11 -16.05
CA ILE A 125 15.30 -10.31 -14.85
C ILE A 125 15.71 -11.78 -14.75
N ASN A 126 14.77 -12.71 -14.92
CA ASN A 126 15.06 -14.14 -14.90
C ASN A 126 16.07 -14.52 -15.98
N THR A 127 15.86 -14.04 -17.20
CA THR A 127 16.76 -14.29 -18.33
C THR A 127 18.17 -13.76 -18.06
N LEU A 128 18.29 -12.55 -17.52
CA LEU A 128 19.56 -11.94 -17.15
C LEU A 128 20.31 -12.78 -16.11
N LEU A 129 19.65 -13.21 -15.05
CA LEU A 129 20.24 -14.00 -13.98
C LEU A 129 20.68 -15.38 -14.47
N VAL A 130 19.82 -16.10 -15.18
CA VAL A 130 20.10 -17.44 -15.70
C VAL A 130 21.25 -17.40 -16.72
N HIS A 131 21.26 -16.44 -17.65
CA HIS A 131 22.38 -16.28 -18.61
C HIS A 131 23.70 -15.93 -17.91
N SER A 132 23.64 -15.32 -16.73
CA SER A 132 24.83 -15.03 -15.93
C SER A 132 25.25 -16.21 -15.03
N GLY A 133 24.61 -17.36 -15.18
CA GLY A 133 24.89 -18.58 -14.42
C GLY A 133 24.45 -18.51 -12.95
N ILE A 134 23.40 -17.74 -12.67
CA ILE A 134 22.80 -17.64 -11.35
C ILE A 134 21.56 -18.53 -11.31
N GLU A 135 21.48 -19.36 -10.29
CA GLU A 135 20.31 -20.16 -10.00
C GLU A 135 19.21 -19.29 -9.43
N VAL A 136 18.03 -19.29 -10.04
CA VAL A 136 16.82 -18.63 -9.55
C VAL A 136 15.88 -19.71 -9.01
N SER A 137 15.77 -19.78 -7.68
CA SER A 137 14.87 -20.75 -7.03
C SER A 137 13.41 -20.36 -7.23
N GLU A 138 13.10 -19.07 -7.07
CA GLU A 138 11.77 -18.52 -7.26
C GLU A 138 11.84 -17.09 -7.79
N ILE A 139 10.89 -16.70 -8.62
CA ILE A 139 10.67 -15.33 -9.06
C ILE A 139 9.18 -15.08 -9.18
N TRP A 140 8.67 -14.02 -8.52
CA TRP A 140 7.24 -13.69 -8.55
C TRP A 140 6.99 -12.19 -8.40
N LEU A 141 5.82 -11.77 -8.90
CA LEU A 141 5.30 -10.44 -8.64
C LEU A 141 4.69 -10.37 -7.25
N ALA A 142 5.08 -9.37 -6.48
CA ALA A 142 4.52 -9.06 -5.19
C ALA A 142 4.00 -7.62 -5.17
N GLY A 143 3.23 -7.29 -4.14
CA GLY A 143 2.49 -6.04 -4.02
C GLY A 143 1.03 -6.23 -4.40
N MET A 144 0.19 -5.35 -3.91
CA MET A 144 -1.26 -5.37 -4.15
C MET A 144 -1.81 -3.95 -4.07
N GLU A 145 -3.05 -3.76 -4.52
CA GLU A 145 -3.73 -2.49 -4.31
C GLU A 145 -3.98 -2.26 -2.81
N PRO A 146 -3.89 -1.01 -2.33
CA PRO A 146 -4.09 -0.71 -0.90
C PRO A 146 -5.43 -1.21 -0.34
N THR A 147 -6.48 -1.17 -1.15
CA THR A 147 -7.79 -1.70 -0.77
C THR A 147 -7.74 -3.19 -0.46
N ASP A 148 -7.06 -3.98 -1.31
CA ASP A 148 -6.93 -5.43 -1.12
C ASP A 148 -6.04 -5.74 0.10
N TYR A 149 -5.00 -4.94 0.32
CA TYR A 149 -4.13 -5.04 1.50
C TYR A 149 -4.92 -4.84 2.80
N LEU A 150 -5.72 -3.78 2.86
CA LEU A 150 -6.57 -3.47 4.01
C LEU A 150 -7.65 -4.54 4.23
N LEU A 151 -8.27 -5.04 3.14
CA LEU A 151 -9.25 -6.13 3.23
C LEU A 151 -8.63 -7.44 3.76
N LYS A 152 -7.40 -7.78 3.35
CA LYS A 152 -6.68 -8.94 3.92
C LYS A 152 -6.48 -8.81 5.43
N MET A 153 -6.12 -7.62 5.90
CA MET A 153 -5.93 -7.35 7.33
C MET A 153 -7.21 -7.52 8.15
N THR A 154 -8.36 -7.15 7.59
CA THR A 154 -9.67 -7.26 8.27
C THR A 154 -10.31 -8.64 8.16
N GLY A 155 -9.62 -9.62 7.55
CA GLY A 155 -10.18 -10.97 7.35
C GLY A 155 -11.23 -11.06 6.25
N GLY A 156 -11.44 -9.99 5.48
CA GLY A 156 -12.43 -9.92 4.38
C GLY A 156 -11.96 -10.45 3.04
N ALA A 157 -10.69 -10.83 2.90
CA ALA A 157 -10.18 -11.40 1.66
C ALA A 157 -10.49 -12.90 1.59
N LYS A 158 -11.13 -13.34 0.53
CA LYS A 158 -11.09 -14.75 0.12
C LYS A 158 -9.60 -15.12 0.02
N SER A 159 -9.18 -16.10 0.84
CA SER A 159 -7.84 -16.66 0.77
C SER A 159 -7.53 -17.02 -0.69
N ASP A 160 -6.51 -16.40 -1.27
CA ASP A 160 -5.88 -16.95 -2.47
C ASP A 160 -5.44 -18.36 -2.15
N PRO A 161 -5.70 -19.35 -3.03
CA PRO A 161 -5.36 -20.74 -2.77
C PRO A 161 -3.86 -21.04 -2.76
N ASP A 162 -2.99 -20.04 -2.85
CA ASP A 162 -1.53 -20.21 -3.03
C ASP A 162 -0.68 -19.91 -1.77
N ASP A 163 -1.29 -19.60 -0.61
CA ASP A 163 -0.57 -19.35 0.64
C ASP A 163 -0.38 -20.62 1.53
N THR A 164 -0.56 -21.81 0.94
CA THR A 164 -0.34 -23.08 1.67
C THR A 164 0.61 -23.99 0.88
N LYS A 165 1.91 -23.70 0.95
CA LYS A 165 2.95 -24.74 0.95
C LYS A 165 4.31 -24.17 1.36
#